data_517b94823f887d1c4c8c5f7fb00157ad
#
_entry.id   517b94823f887d1c4c8c5f7fb00157ad
#
_cell.length_a   1.000
_cell.length_b   1.000
_cell.length_c   1.000
_cell.angle_alpha   90.00
_cell.angle_beta   90.00
_cell.angle_gamma   90.00
#
_symmetry.space_group_name_H-M   'P 1'
#
loop_
_entity.id
_entity.type
_entity.pdbx_description
1 polymer ?
#
loop_
_entity_poly.entity_id
_entity_poly.type
_entity_poly.pdbx_seq_one_letter_code
_entity_poly.pdbx_strand_id
1 'polypeptide(L)'
;MCRRAPYIRTLKPRFIEVSPTLCRIAVVRSARLENSTGALHSTAIGNLCELTAALVTEVTIPPGLRFTQRGMTIEYLRDALSDVSATARLDKSEWRGAETIAVPVSVLDSAGVEVVRAVVTMHVSP
;
A
#
# COMPACT_ATOMS: atom_id res chain seq x y z
N MET A 1 10.59 -0.11 -8.34
CA MET A 1 9.24 0.24 -7.91
C MET A 1 9.02 1.73 -7.70
N CYS A 2 9.87 2.38 -6.95
CA CYS A 2 9.76 3.84 -6.75
C CYS A 2 9.95 4.66 -8.03
N ARG A 3 10.47 4.08 -9.09
CA ARG A 3 10.64 4.75 -10.37
C ARG A 3 9.37 4.85 -11.20
N ARG A 4 8.33 4.11 -10.84
CA ARG A 4 7.09 4.05 -11.61
C ARG A 4 6.27 5.33 -11.53
N ALA A 5 6.34 6.00 -10.39
CA ALA A 5 5.55 7.20 -10.15
C ALA A 5 6.42 8.22 -9.44
N PRO A 6 6.62 9.42 -10.04
CA PRO A 6 7.37 10.48 -9.37
C PRO A 6 6.81 10.84 -8.00
N TYR A 7 5.51 10.67 -7.81
CA TYR A 7 4.84 10.96 -6.56
C TYR A 7 5.30 10.06 -5.42
N ILE A 8 5.65 8.81 -5.72
CA ILE A 8 6.16 7.88 -4.71
C ILE A 8 7.48 8.38 -4.12
N ARG A 9 8.32 9.00 -4.93
CA ARG A 9 9.56 9.61 -4.44
C ARG A 9 9.28 10.75 -3.46
N THR A 10 8.21 11.50 -3.70
CA THR A 10 7.80 12.59 -2.81
C THR A 10 7.34 12.05 -1.47
N LEU A 11 6.75 10.86 -1.43
CA LEU A 11 6.33 10.20 -0.20
C LEU A 11 7.51 9.86 0.71
N LYS A 12 8.68 9.60 0.16
CA LYS A 12 9.87 9.14 0.89
C LYS A 12 9.52 7.98 1.82
N PRO A 13 9.02 6.87 1.26
CA PRO A 13 8.56 5.75 2.08
C PRO A 13 9.70 5.08 2.82
N ARG A 14 9.42 4.65 4.05
CA ARG A 14 10.34 3.87 4.87
C ARG A 14 9.83 2.44 4.92
N PHE A 15 10.62 1.51 4.42
CA PHE A 15 10.25 0.10 4.39
C PHE A 15 10.56 -0.53 5.74
N ILE A 16 9.52 -0.71 6.56
CA ILE A 16 9.65 -1.23 7.92
C ILE A 16 9.80 -2.74 7.91
N GLU A 17 8.97 -3.42 7.12
CA GLU A 17 9.01 -4.87 6.99
C GLU A 17 8.65 -5.24 5.55
N VAL A 18 9.49 -6.10 4.95
CA VAL A 18 9.25 -6.63 3.61
C VAL A 18 9.51 -8.12 3.67
N SER A 19 8.44 -8.90 3.73
CA SER A 19 8.55 -10.35 3.78
C SER A 19 7.36 -10.97 3.04
N PRO A 20 7.46 -12.22 2.57
CA PRO A 20 6.30 -12.88 2.00
C PRO A 20 5.11 -12.82 2.94
N THR A 21 3.95 -12.54 2.42
CA THR A 21 2.65 -12.41 3.09
C THR A 21 2.46 -11.16 3.93
N LEU A 22 3.53 -10.40 4.26
CA LEU A 22 3.39 -9.21 5.10
C LEU A 22 4.39 -8.12 4.71
N CYS A 23 3.88 -6.95 4.36
CA CYS A 23 4.72 -5.77 4.16
C CYS A 23 4.16 -4.58 4.92
N ARG A 24 5.06 -3.76 5.46
CA ARG A 24 4.71 -2.54 6.18
C ARG A 24 5.60 -1.41 5.72
N ILE A 25 4.99 -0.29 5.35
CA ILE A 25 5.68 0.90 4.87
C ILE A 25 5.18 2.10 5.65
N ALA A 26 6.10 2.89 6.18
CA ALA A 26 5.78 4.11 6.91
C ALA A 26 6.08 5.35 6.08
N VAL A 27 5.30 6.39 6.28
CA VAL A 27 5.51 7.69 5.66
C VAL A 27 5.45 8.75 6.76
N VAL A 28 6.52 9.54 6.84
CA VAL A 28 6.60 10.65 7.77
C VAL A 28 5.79 11.83 7.24
N ARG A 29 4.99 12.42 8.10
CA ARG A 29 4.22 13.61 7.76
C ARG A 29 5.17 14.74 7.34
N SER A 30 4.83 15.42 6.24
CA SER A 30 5.60 16.57 5.78
C SER A 30 4.66 17.57 5.11
N ALA A 31 5.05 18.84 5.09
CA ALA A 31 4.25 19.91 4.50
C ALA A 31 3.92 19.66 3.02
N ARG A 32 4.79 18.93 2.31
CA ARG A 32 4.58 18.61 0.88
C ARG A 32 3.42 17.64 0.67
N LEU A 33 3.09 16.85 1.68
CA LEU A 33 2.07 15.82 1.59
C LEU A 33 0.78 16.20 2.27
N GLU A 34 0.74 17.38 2.91
CA GLU A 34 -0.42 17.83 3.69
C GLU A 34 -1.36 18.68 2.85
N ASN A 35 -2.65 18.58 3.16
CA ASN A 35 -3.64 19.49 2.62
C ASN A 35 -3.71 20.77 3.49
N SER A 36 -4.66 21.68 3.19
CA SER A 36 -4.78 22.95 3.89
C SER A 36 -5.10 22.83 5.38
N THR A 37 -5.57 21.67 5.84
CA THR A 37 -5.89 21.43 7.25
C THR A 37 -4.77 20.73 8.01
N GLY A 38 -3.63 20.47 7.35
CA GLY A 38 -2.51 19.75 7.95
C GLY A 38 -2.63 18.23 7.88
N ALA A 39 -3.69 17.70 7.26
CA ALA A 39 -3.82 16.27 7.04
C ALA A 39 -3.08 15.85 5.77
N LEU A 40 -2.61 14.61 5.74
CA LEU A 40 -2.00 14.05 4.54
C LEU A 40 -3.01 14.01 3.40
N HIS A 41 -2.57 14.35 2.19
CA HIS A 41 -3.43 14.29 1.01
C HIS A 41 -3.93 12.86 0.77
N SER A 42 -5.18 12.75 0.37
CA SER A 42 -5.77 11.46 0.01
C SER A 42 -4.97 10.79 -1.11
N THR A 43 -4.43 11.57 -2.05
CA THR A 43 -3.59 11.05 -3.12
C THR A 43 -2.32 10.40 -2.57
N ALA A 44 -1.69 11.03 -1.58
CA ALA A 44 -0.48 10.48 -0.95
C ALA A 44 -0.79 9.14 -0.28
N ILE A 45 -1.89 9.07 0.45
CA ILE A 45 -2.29 7.83 1.13
C ILE A 45 -2.68 6.76 0.12
N GLY A 46 -3.38 7.13 -0.94
CA GLY A 46 -3.73 6.21 -2.03
C GLY A 46 -2.49 5.59 -2.67
N ASN A 47 -1.48 6.41 -2.95
CA ASN A 47 -0.22 5.91 -3.50
C ASN A 47 0.51 4.99 -2.51
N LEU A 48 0.45 5.31 -1.23
CA LEU A 48 1.04 4.44 -0.20
C LEU A 48 0.35 3.07 -0.16
N CYS A 49 -0.97 3.03 -0.26
CA CYS A 49 -1.71 1.78 -0.30
C CYS A 49 -1.33 0.95 -1.53
N GLU A 50 -1.24 1.58 -2.69
CA GLU A 50 -0.84 0.90 -3.92
C GLU A 50 0.57 0.34 -3.83
N LEU A 51 1.50 1.12 -3.31
CA LEU A 51 2.89 0.68 -3.15
C LEU A 51 2.98 -0.51 -2.20
N THR A 52 2.30 -0.45 -1.07
CA THR A 52 2.36 -1.51 -0.06
C THR A 52 1.75 -2.81 -0.59
N ALA A 53 0.61 -2.72 -1.29
CA ALA A 53 -0.03 -3.87 -1.90
C ALA A 53 0.82 -4.48 -3.00
N ALA A 54 1.43 -3.64 -3.85
CA ALA A 54 2.29 -4.12 -4.92
C ALA A 54 3.53 -4.82 -4.36
N LEU A 55 4.11 -4.27 -3.30
CA LEU A 55 5.30 -4.85 -2.69
C LEU A 55 5.03 -6.22 -2.08
N VAL A 56 3.95 -6.37 -1.31
CA VAL A 56 3.63 -7.67 -0.72
C VAL A 56 3.29 -8.70 -1.79
N THR A 57 2.66 -8.27 -2.88
CA THR A 57 2.37 -9.16 -4.01
C THR A 57 3.67 -9.64 -4.65
N GLU A 58 4.58 -8.70 -4.92
CA GLU A 58 5.85 -9.01 -5.57
C GLU A 58 6.69 -10.02 -4.79
N VAL A 59 6.76 -9.87 -3.46
CA VAL A 59 7.57 -10.77 -2.64
C VAL A 59 6.86 -12.07 -2.27
N THR A 60 5.56 -12.18 -2.55
CA THR A 60 4.76 -13.34 -2.17
C THR A 60 4.50 -14.28 -3.34
N ILE A 61 4.32 -13.76 -4.55
CA ILE A 61 4.03 -14.61 -5.71
C ILE A 61 5.22 -15.49 -6.06
N PRO A 62 4.95 -16.73 -6.53
CA PRO A 62 6.04 -17.65 -6.92
C PRO A 62 6.81 -17.15 -8.15
N PRO A 63 8.04 -17.65 -8.35
CA PRO A 63 8.78 -17.37 -9.57
C PRO A 63 8.00 -17.77 -10.81
N GLY A 64 8.12 -16.97 -11.86
CA GLY A 64 7.41 -17.21 -13.11
C GLY A 64 6.06 -16.54 -13.21
N LEU A 65 5.54 -16.02 -12.12
CA LEU A 65 4.30 -15.23 -12.12
C LEU A 65 4.62 -13.76 -12.05
N ARG A 66 3.72 -12.95 -12.62
CA ARG A 66 3.78 -11.51 -12.57
C ARG A 66 2.39 -10.98 -12.27
N PHE A 67 2.30 -9.71 -11.90
CA PHE A 67 1.02 -9.12 -11.53
C PHE A 67 0.81 -7.76 -12.17
N THR A 68 -0.46 -7.40 -12.30
CA THR A 68 -0.89 -6.08 -12.77
C THR A 68 -1.99 -5.60 -11.85
N GLN A 69 -1.92 -4.36 -11.41
CA GLN A 69 -3.00 -3.77 -10.63
C GLN A 69 -4.21 -3.53 -11.53
N ARG A 70 -5.39 -4.00 -11.08
CA ARG A 70 -6.64 -3.83 -11.82
C ARG A 70 -7.53 -2.75 -11.25
N GLY A 71 -7.43 -2.49 -9.96
CA GLY A 71 -8.24 -1.47 -9.33
C GLY A 71 -7.96 -1.39 -7.85
N MET A 72 -8.61 -0.41 -7.20
CA MET A 72 -8.48 -0.21 -5.76
C MET A 72 -9.77 0.38 -5.24
N THR A 73 -10.26 -0.16 -4.13
CA THR A 73 -11.33 0.42 -3.35
C THR A 73 -10.72 0.98 -2.08
N ILE A 74 -10.99 2.24 -1.76
CA ILE A 74 -10.37 2.89 -0.61
C ILE A 74 -11.44 3.64 0.21
N GLU A 75 -11.35 3.50 1.53
CA GLU A 75 -12.21 4.21 2.47
C GLU A 75 -11.36 5.12 3.35
N TYR A 76 -11.68 6.39 3.37
CA TYR A 76 -11.03 7.39 4.22
C TYR A 76 -11.85 7.52 5.49
N LEU A 77 -11.40 6.87 6.57
CA LEU A 77 -12.16 6.79 7.81
C LEU A 77 -12.03 8.06 8.66
N ARG A 78 -10.86 8.70 8.58
CA ARG A 78 -10.59 9.96 9.29
C ARG A 78 -9.35 10.61 8.71
N ASP A 79 -9.12 11.88 9.06
CA ASP A 79 -7.95 12.61 8.60
C ASP A 79 -6.66 12.03 9.20
N ALA A 80 -5.61 11.96 8.39
CA ALA A 80 -4.29 11.51 8.83
C ALA A 80 -3.48 12.74 9.26
N LEU A 81 -3.45 13.03 10.54
CA LEU A 81 -2.81 14.22 11.11
C LEU A 81 -1.41 13.93 11.69
N SER A 82 -0.88 12.74 11.47
CA SER A 82 0.42 12.34 11.98
C SER A 82 1.14 11.50 10.92
N ASP A 83 2.31 10.98 11.28
CA ASP A 83 2.96 9.95 10.48
C ASP A 83 2.05 8.74 10.38
N VAL A 84 2.09 8.04 9.26
CA VAL A 84 1.24 6.88 9.03
C VAL A 84 2.06 5.67 8.63
N SER A 85 1.51 4.48 8.86
CA SER A 85 2.08 3.24 8.37
C SER A 85 1.00 2.41 7.69
N ALA A 86 1.32 1.91 6.50
CA ALA A 86 0.44 1.01 5.77
C ALA A 86 0.94 -0.42 5.94
N THR A 87 0.03 -1.33 6.22
CA THR A 87 0.32 -2.75 6.35
C THR A 87 -0.55 -3.50 5.34
N ALA A 88 0.09 -4.31 4.50
CA ALA A 88 -0.62 -5.18 3.56
C ALA A 88 -0.33 -6.64 3.90
N ARG A 89 -1.36 -7.47 3.83
CA ARG A 89 -1.24 -8.91 4.07
C ARG A 89 -1.74 -9.67 2.85
N LEU A 90 -1.01 -10.72 2.51
CA LEU A 90 -1.38 -11.60 1.41
C LEU A 90 -1.16 -13.04 1.85
N ASP A 91 -2.13 -13.57 2.61
CA ASP A 91 -2.07 -14.91 3.16
C ASP A 91 -2.55 -15.92 2.10
N LYS A 92 -1.65 -16.25 1.17
CA LYS A 92 -1.98 -17.15 0.08
C LYS A 92 -0.80 -18.10 -0.15
N SER A 93 -1.05 -19.38 -0.09
CA SER A 93 -0.04 -20.41 -0.26
C SER A 93 -0.21 -21.20 -1.54
N GLU A 94 -1.40 -21.24 -2.10
CA GLU A 94 -1.69 -21.97 -3.33
C GLU A 94 -1.97 -20.98 -4.45
N TRP A 95 -1.29 -21.17 -5.57
CA TRP A 95 -1.39 -20.25 -6.71
C TRP A 95 -1.82 -21.00 -7.96
N ARG A 96 -2.83 -20.45 -8.63
CA ARG A 96 -3.25 -20.89 -9.94
C ARG A 96 -2.41 -20.15 -10.98
N GLY A 97 -2.38 -20.60 -12.20
CA GLY A 97 -1.61 -19.94 -13.25
C GLY A 97 -2.04 -18.50 -13.49
N ALA A 98 -3.35 -18.26 -13.58
CA ALA A 98 -3.90 -16.94 -13.79
C ALA A 98 -5.08 -16.75 -12.83
N GLU A 99 -5.08 -15.67 -12.06
CA GLU A 99 -6.16 -15.39 -11.11
C GLU A 99 -6.16 -13.93 -10.68
N THR A 100 -7.28 -13.49 -10.18
CA THR A 100 -7.43 -12.15 -9.59
C THR A 100 -7.48 -12.28 -8.09
N ILE A 101 -6.65 -11.50 -7.40
CA ILE A 101 -6.56 -11.53 -5.94
C ILE A 101 -6.89 -10.16 -5.36
N ALA A 102 -7.37 -10.16 -4.13
CA ALA A 102 -7.65 -8.93 -3.37
C ALA A 102 -6.63 -8.81 -2.25
N VAL A 103 -5.93 -7.67 -2.20
CA VAL A 103 -4.89 -7.41 -1.21
C VAL A 103 -5.38 -6.33 -0.27
N PRO A 104 -5.68 -6.68 0.99
CA PRO A 104 -6.13 -5.68 1.96
C PRO A 104 -4.96 -4.86 2.48
N VAL A 105 -5.19 -3.56 2.66
CA VAL A 105 -4.21 -2.63 3.21
C VAL A 105 -4.89 -1.82 4.31
N SER A 106 -4.23 -1.73 5.46
CA SER A 106 -4.68 -0.91 6.58
C SER A 106 -3.65 0.18 6.84
N VAL A 107 -4.09 1.42 6.94
CA VAL A 107 -3.22 2.56 7.25
C VAL A 107 -3.53 3.05 8.65
N LEU A 108 -2.52 3.05 9.51
CA LEU A 108 -2.64 3.46 10.89
C LEU A 108 -1.89 4.77 11.11
N ASP A 109 -2.42 5.61 12.00
CA ASP A 109 -1.71 6.81 12.44
C ASP A 109 -0.69 6.47 13.54
N SER A 110 0.00 7.48 14.08
CA SER A 110 1.03 7.25 15.10
C SER A 110 0.45 6.74 16.43
N ALA A 111 -0.84 6.88 16.64
CA ALA A 111 -1.52 6.35 17.83
C ALA A 111 -2.06 4.93 17.60
N GLY A 112 -1.84 4.36 16.41
CA GLY A 112 -2.32 3.02 16.09
C GLY A 112 -3.79 2.98 15.66
N VAL A 113 -4.39 4.13 15.35
CA VAL A 113 -5.78 4.21 14.93
C VAL A 113 -5.85 4.07 13.41
N GLU A 114 -6.74 3.22 12.91
CA GLU A 114 -6.92 3.06 11.47
C GLU A 114 -7.57 4.31 10.88
N VAL A 115 -6.87 4.95 9.95
CA VAL A 115 -7.34 6.17 9.27
C VAL A 115 -7.84 5.89 7.87
N VAL A 116 -7.31 4.84 7.23
CA VAL A 116 -7.68 4.46 5.87
C VAL A 116 -7.66 2.95 5.76
N ARG A 117 -8.62 2.43 4.99
CA ARG A 117 -8.72 1.01 4.67
C ARG A 117 -8.87 0.87 3.16
N ALA A 118 -8.08 0.00 2.56
CA ALA A 118 -8.12 -0.20 1.12
C ALA A 118 -8.07 -1.67 0.77
N VAL A 119 -8.60 -1.99 -0.41
CA VAL A 119 -8.43 -3.30 -1.04
C VAL A 119 -7.93 -3.06 -2.44
N VAL A 120 -6.75 -3.59 -2.74
CA VAL A 120 -6.14 -3.44 -4.06
C VAL A 120 -6.32 -4.75 -4.81
N THR A 121 -6.91 -4.66 -6.00
CA THR A 121 -7.15 -5.84 -6.84
C THR A 121 -5.99 -6.03 -7.79
N MET A 122 -5.37 -7.19 -7.73
CA MET A 122 -4.25 -7.57 -8.59
C MET A 122 -4.64 -8.73 -9.48
N HIS A 123 -4.22 -8.68 -10.74
CA HIS A 123 -4.32 -9.82 -11.65
C HIS A 123 -2.94 -10.47 -11.76
N VAL A 124 -2.85 -11.75 -11.39
CA VAL A 124 -1.60 -12.51 -11.41
C VAL A 124 -1.66 -13.48 -12.59
N SER A 125 -0.56 -13.57 -13.34
CA SER A 125 -0.48 -14.44 -14.51
C SER A 125 0.97 -14.83 -14.80
N PRO A 126 1.20 -15.91 -15.56
CA PRO A 126 2.55 -16.27 -16.02
C PRO A 126 3.21 -15.20 -16.86
#